data_e3c56d254a3c1ae4d5a49754734c02c0
#
_entry.id   e3c56d254a3c1ae4d5a49754734c02c0
#
_cell.length_a   1.000
_cell.length_b   1.000
_cell.length_c   1.000
_cell.angle_alpha   90.00
_cell.angle_beta   90.00
_cell.angle_gamma   90.00
#
_symmetry.space_group_name_H-M   'P 1'
#
loop_
_entity.id
_entity.type
_entity.pdbx_description
1 polymer ?
#
loop_
_entity_poly.entity_id
_entity_poly.type
_entity_poly.pdbx_seq_one_letter_code
_entity_poly.pdbx_strand_id
1 'polypeptide(L)'
;MALTKGYIGLITLIALNSGMYLISLYVNRFDAINGLNSNQIIHGGGMSQHSDVWTIFLAIFVHNSLMHFIINMIALYIFGKMVIKSFGSFFLIICYLLGGGLGNVLMIFIIDGGTNCGASGSVFALLGSLFVGSFIPSKTFKPINEVRILIVLLTTIYVFISVLDVSRGTNLYTHFIGLFIGMILAGSYTIIHRKRWLNNERSSE
;
A
#
# COMPACT_ATOMS: atom_id res chain seq x y z
N MET A 1 9.14 -16.91 -19.43
CA MET A 1 10.27 -16.25 -18.77
C MET A 1 10.16 -14.70 -18.70
N ALA A 2 9.56 -14.00 -19.64
CA ALA A 2 9.37 -12.53 -19.58
C ALA A 2 8.31 -12.06 -18.56
N LEU A 3 7.26 -12.85 -18.34
CA LEU A 3 6.18 -12.53 -17.38
C LEU A 3 6.68 -12.50 -15.92
N THR A 4 7.68 -13.29 -15.56
CA THR A 4 8.23 -13.35 -14.20
C THR A 4 9.03 -12.10 -13.84
N LYS A 5 9.77 -11.50 -14.79
CA LYS A 5 10.55 -10.27 -14.53
C LYS A 5 9.67 -9.08 -14.14
N GLY A 6 8.46 -8.97 -14.69
CA GLY A 6 7.52 -7.90 -14.36
C GLY A 6 6.96 -7.97 -12.93
N TYR A 7 6.95 -9.14 -12.29
CA TYR A 7 6.37 -9.33 -10.96
C TYR A 7 7.41 -9.45 -9.84
N ILE A 8 8.72 -9.39 -10.14
CA ILE A 8 9.78 -9.52 -9.14
C ILE A 8 9.57 -8.52 -7.98
N GLY A 9 9.28 -7.26 -8.28
CA GLY A 9 9.03 -6.25 -7.25
C GLY A 9 7.88 -6.62 -6.30
N LEU A 10 6.77 -7.12 -6.84
CA LEU A 10 5.62 -7.57 -6.04
C LEU A 10 5.98 -8.77 -5.16
N ILE A 11 6.67 -9.75 -5.74
CA ILE A 11 7.12 -10.94 -5.01
C ILE A 11 8.08 -10.54 -3.89
N THR A 12 9.02 -9.62 -4.15
CA THR A 12 9.95 -9.11 -3.15
C THR A 12 9.20 -8.41 -2.00
N LEU A 13 8.23 -7.55 -2.30
CA LEU A 13 7.44 -6.88 -1.27
C LEU A 13 6.67 -7.88 -0.40
N ILE A 14 6.03 -8.88 -1.01
CA ILE A 14 5.34 -9.95 -0.26
C ILE A 14 6.32 -10.75 0.59
N ALA A 15 7.49 -11.11 0.04
CA ALA A 15 8.50 -11.87 0.76
C ALA A 15 9.07 -11.09 1.96
N LEU A 16 9.31 -9.77 1.82
CA LEU A 16 9.77 -8.91 2.92
C LEU A 16 8.71 -8.83 4.03
N ASN A 17 7.44 -8.60 3.70
CA ASN A 17 6.35 -8.59 4.67
C ASN A 17 6.23 -9.95 5.38
N SER A 18 6.29 -11.05 4.62
CA SER A 18 6.21 -12.40 5.18
C SER A 18 7.40 -12.72 6.08
N GLY A 19 8.61 -12.34 5.69
CA GLY A 19 9.80 -12.52 6.49
C GLY A 19 9.73 -11.77 7.82
N MET A 20 9.31 -10.49 7.79
CA MET A 20 9.11 -9.69 9.00
C MET A 20 8.02 -10.29 9.90
N TYR A 21 6.94 -10.80 9.33
CA TYR A 21 5.89 -11.44 10.10
C TYR A 21 6.35 -12.75 10.76
N LEU A 22 7.15 -13.57 10.06
CA LEU A 22 7.74 -14.79 10.63
C LEU A 22 8.72 -14.47 11.77
N ILE A 23 9.55 -13.43 11.62
CA ILE A 23 10.43 -12.94 12.69
C ILE A 23 9.60 -12.51 13.90
N SER A 24 8.53 -11.75 13.66
CA SER A 24 7.62 -11.30 14.73
C SER A 24 6.97 -12.45 15.48
N LEU A 25 6.52 -13.51 14.77
CA LEU A 25 5.99 -14.73 15.39
C LEU A 25 7.02 -15.41 16.30
N TYR A 26 8.26 -15.53 15.83
CA TYR A 26 9.32 -16.18 16.59
C TYR A 26 9.72 -15.37 17.83
N VAL A 27 9.96 -14.07 17.67
CA VAL A 27 10.43 -13.19 18.75
C VAL A 27 9.36 -13.00 19.84
N ASN A 28 8.10 -12.88 19.45
CA ASN A 28 6.98 -12.65 20.37
C ASN A 28 6.26 -13.95 20.79
N ARG A 29 6.91 -15.12 20.65
CA ARG A 29 6.37 -16.41 21.09
C ARG A 29 4.94 -16.68 20.61
N PHE A 30 4.67 -16.35 19.33
CA PHE A 30 3.37 -16.50 18.68
C PHE A 30 2.25 -15.54 19.12
N ASP A 31 2.52 -14.55 19.98
CA ASP A 31 1.53 -13.52 20.33
C ASP A 31 1.00 -12.78 19.08
N ALA A 32 1.87 -12.64 18.05
CA ALA A 32 1.49 -12.02 16.78
C ALA A 32 0.34 -12.74 16.03
N ILE A 33 -0.08 -13.92 16.46
CA ILE A 33 -1.29 -14.55 15.91
C ILE A 33 -2.54 -13.77 16.33
N ASN A 34 -2.64 -13.46 17.62
CA ASN A 34 -3.82 -12.84 18.22
C ASN A 34 -3.73 -11.31 18.26
N GLY A 35 -2.54 -10.77 18.45
CA GLY A 35 -2.28 -9.33 18.44
C GLY A 35 -1.14 -8.93 19.37
N LEU A 36 -0.21 -8.13 18.84
CA LEU A 36 0.91 -7.56 19.60
C LEU A 36 0.46 -6.32 20.36
N ASN A 37 1.01 -6.13 21.56
CA ASN A 37 0.89 -4.87 22.28
C ASN A 37 1.85 -3.80 21.71
N SER A 38 1.67 -2.54 22.15
CA SER A 38 2.45 -1.40 21.63
C SER A 38 3.98 -1.58 21.81
N ASN A 39 4.42 -2.14 22.93
CA ASN A 39 5.85 -2.37 23.18
C ASN A 39 6.42 -3.43 22.20
N GLN A 40 5.70 -4.51 22.00
CA GLN A 40 6.09 -5.55 21.04
C GLN A 40 6.14 -5.01 19.60
N ILE A 41 5.19 -4.15 19.23
CA ILE A 41 5.17 -3.49 17.91
C ILE A 41 6.40 -2.60 17.76
N ILE A 42 6.72 -1.74 18.73
CA ILE A 42 7.88 -0.83 18.69
C ILE A 42 9.19 -1.62 18.63
N HIS A 43 9.37 -2.61 19.49
CA HIS A 43 10.58 -3.47 19.48
C HIS A 43 10.71 -4.26 18.18
N GLY A 44 9.60 -4.62 17.53
CA GLY A 44 9.57 -5.27 16.23
C GLY A 44 9.84 -4.35 15.04
N GLY A 45 10.11 -3.06 15.26
CA GLY A 45 10.36 -2.07 14.20
C GLY A 45 9.12 -1.31 13.74
N GLY A 46 8.00 -1.43 14.48
CA GLY A 46 6.87 -0.52 14.34
C GLY A 46 7.24 0.89 14.82
N MET A 47 6.42 1.86 14.46
CA MET A 47 6.71 3.27 14.66
C MET A 47 5.90 3.86 15.82
N SER A 48 6.53 4.76 16.58
CA SER A 48 5.93 5.67 17.54
C SER A 48 6.55 7.06 17.39
N GLN A 49 6.06 8.07 18.13
CA GLN A 49 6.63 9.42 18.07
C GLN A 49 8.11 9.49 18.48
N HIS A 50 8.58 8.55 19.30
CA HIS A 50 9.96 8.52 19.82
C HIS A 50 10.84 7.49 19.10
N SER A 51 10.34 6.91 18.02
CA SER A 51 11.08 5.91 17.25
C SER A 51 12.10 6.56 16.31
N ASP A 52 13.16 5.81 16.00
CA ASP A 52 14.18 6.24 15.07
C ASP A 52 13.61 6.45 13.65
N VAL A 53 14.21 7.37 12.88
CA VAL A 53 13.76 7.75 11.53
C VAL A 53 13.67 6.56 10.58
N TRP A 54 14.54 5.55 10.70
CA TRP A 54 14.50 4.35 9.86
C TRP A 54 13.25 3.49 10.07
N THR A 55 12.58 3.60 11.23
CA THR A 55 11.32 2.89 11.49
C THR A 55 10.18 3.35 10.61
N ILE A 56 10.27 4.56 10.03
CA ILE A 56 9.31 5.08 9.05
C ILE A 56 9.05 4.08 7.93
N PHE A 57 10.14 3.49 7.40
CA PHE A 57 10.05 2.50 6.33
C PHE A 57 9.94 1.07 6.85
N LEU A 58 10.52 0.75 8.02
CA LEU A 58 10.44 -0.60 8.55
C LEU A 58 9.03 -0.95 9.02
N ALA A 59 8.33 -0.01 9.64
CA ALA A 59 6.98 -0.19 10.14
C ALA A 59 5.97 -0.64 9.08
N ILE A 60 6.18 -0.31 7.80
CA ILE A 60 5.31 -0.75 6.70
C ILE A 60 5.37 -2.27 6.46
N PHE A 61 6.37 -2.97 7.00
CA PHE A 61 6.52 -4.42 6.89
C PHE A 61 6.13 -5.16 8.19
N VAL A 62 5.94 -4.44 9.30
CA VAL A 62 5.55 -5.02 10.59
C VAL A 62 4.04 -5.18 10.65
N HIS A 63 3.55 -6.31 11.16
CA HIS A 63 2.12 -6.56 11.31
C HIS A 63 1.81 -7.00 12.74
N ASN A 64 0.76 -6.41 13.32
CA ASN A 64 0.38 -6.65 14.71
C ASN A 64 -0.34 -7.98 14.93
N SER A 65 -0.97 -8.56 13.89
CA SER A 65 -1.72 -9.82 14.01
C SER A 65 -1.75 -10.60 12.70
N LEU A 66 -2.07 -11.90 12.78
CA LEU A 66 -2.20 -12.79 11.63
C LEU A 66 -3.26 -12.28 10.64
N MET A 67 -4.42 -11.84 11.14
CA MET A 67 -5.50 -11.36 10.30
C MET A 67 -5.08 -10.07 9.57
N HIS A 68 -4.42 -9.14 10.27
CA HIS A 68 -3.88 -7.92 9.67
C HIS A 68 -2.86 -8.23 8.57
N PHE A 69 -1.95 -9.18 8.81
CA PHE A 69 -0.98 -9.64 7.81
C PHE A 69 -1.68 -10.24 6.58
N ILE A 70 -2.59 -11.20 6.75
CA ILE A 70 -3.26 -11.89 5.65
C ILE A 70 -4.04 -10.91 4.76
N ILE A 71 -4.84 -10.03 5.36
CA ILE A 71 -5.64 -9.06 4.61
C ILE A 71 -4.73 -8.14 3.79
N ASN A 72 -3.64 -7.65 4.36
CA ASN A 72 -2.67 -6.82 3.64
C ASN A 72 -1.99 -7.57 2.50
N MET A 73 -1.62 -8.83 2.68
CA MET A 73 -0.96 -9.62 1.63
C MET A 73 -1.92 -9.94 0.47
N ILE A 74 -3.18 -10.26 0.76
CA ILE A 74 -4.20 -10.45 -0.28
C ILE A 74 -4.40 -9.15 -1.07
N ALA A 75 -4.57 -8.02 -0.39
CA ALA A 75 -4.76 -6.72 -1.02
C ALA A 75 -3.53 -6.30 -1.84
N LEU A 76 -2.32 -6.46 -1.29
CA LEU A 76 -1.06 -6.20 -1.99
C LEU A 76 -0.93 -7.05 -3.26
N TYR A 77 -1.28 -8.33 -3.20
CA TYR A 77 -1.25 -9.20 -4.37
C TYR A 77 -2.22 -8.76 -5.45
N ILE A 78 -3.47 -8.49 -5.09
CA ILE A 78 -4.53 -8.11 -6.04
C ILE A 78 -4.22 -6.75 -6.66
N PHE A 79 -4.07 -5.71 -5.84
CA PHE A 79 -3.85 -4.35 -6.32
C PHE A 79 -2.47 -4.18 -6.95
N GLY A 80 -1.44 -4.84 -6.40
CA GLY A 80 -0.10 -4.82 -6.97
C GLY A 80 -0.05 -5.38 -8.39
N LYS A 81 -0.76 -6.47 -8.67
CA LYS A 81 -0.87 -7.00 -10.06
C LYS A 81 -1.55 -6.01 -11.00
N MET A 82 -2.59 -5.33 -10.54
CA MET A 82 -3.30 -4.32 -11.34
C MET A 82 -2.40 -3.10 -11.59
N VAL A 83 -1.70 -2.62 -10.57
CA VAL A 83 -0.74 -1.50 -10.68
C VAL A 83 0.39 -1.84 -11.64
N ILE A 84 0.97 -3.04 -11.57
CA ILE A 84 2.03 -3.46 -12.50
C ILE A 84 1.55 -3.43 -13.95
N LYS A 85 0.35 -3.92 -14.23
CA LYS A 85 -0.21 -3.94 -15.58
C LYS A 85 -0.43 -2.54 -16.14
N SER A 86 -0.75 -1.55 -15.31
CA SER A 86 -1.14 -0.21 -15.73
C SER A 86 0.00 0.80 -15.66
N PHE A 87 0.83 0.73 -14.62
CA PHE A 87 1.88 1.70 -14.33
C PHE A 87 3.30 1.10 -14.35
N GLY A 88 3.42 -0.23 -14.27
CA GLY A 88 4.69 -0.94 -14.26
C GLY A 88 5.23 -1.23 -12.84
N SER A 89 6.24 -2.13 -12.79
CA SER A 89 6.80 -2.63 -11.51
C SER A 89 7.55 -1.57 -10.71
N PHE A 90 8.23 -0.64 -11.39
CA PHE A 90 8.94 0.45 -10.71
C PHE A 90 7.96 1.38 -9.99
N PHE A 91 6.85 1.72 -10.65
CA PHE A 91 5.80 2.52 -10.04
C PHE A 91 5.19 1.81 -8.81
N LEU A 92 4.96 0.49 -8.88
CA LEU A 92 4.49 -0.28 -7.73
C LEU A 92 5.38 -0.08 -6.50
N ILE A 93 6.71 -0.23 -6.67
CA ILE A 93 7.67 -0.11 -5.56
C ILE A 93 7.64 1.31 -4.97
N ILE A 94 7.72 2.33 -5.83
CA ILE A 94 7.71 3.74 -5.39
C ILE A 94 6.39 4.07 -4.69
N CYS A 95 5.26 3.67 -5.27
CA CYS A 95 3.93 3.92 -4.70
C CYS A 95 3.77 3.22 -3.35
N TYR A 96 4.24 1.98 -3.20
CA TYR A 96 4.22 1.24 -1.95
C TYR A 96 5.07 1.92 -0.87
N LEU A 97 6.33 2.25 -1.18
CA LEU A 97 7.26 2.84 -0.20
C LEU A 97 6.85 4.26 0.19
N LEU A 98 6.50 5.11 -0.78
CA LEU A 98 6.10 6.49 -0.48
C LEU A 98 4.73 6.54 0.20
N GLY A 99 3.76 5.72 -0.22
CA GLY A 99 2.43 5.69 0.37
C GLY A 99 2.46 5.32 1.85
N GLY A 100 3.17 4.25 2.20
CA GLY A 100 3.34 3.83 3.59
C GLY A 100 4.27 4.76 4.38
N GLY A 101 5.44 5.09 3.82
CA GLY A 101 6.45 5.89 4.48
C GLY A 101 5.99 7.32 4.80
N LEU A 102 5.42 8.04 3.82
CA LEU A 102 4.87 9.38 4.06
C LEU A 102 3.63 9.35 4.96
N GLY A 103 2.81 8.29 4.87
CA GLY A 103 1.73 8.05 5.82
C GLY A 103 2.25 7.99 7.25
N ASN A 104 3.34 7.27 7.47
CA ASN A 104 3.99 7.15 8.76
C ASN A 104 4.60 8.48 9.23
N VAL A 105 5.28 9.23 8.34
CA VAL A 105 5.85 10.56 8.68
C VAL A 105 4.76 11.51 9.17
N LEU A 106 3.66 11.63 8.43
CA LEU A 106 2.60 12.57 8.77
C LEU A 106 1.86 12.18 10.05
N MET A 107 1.78 10.87 10.32
CA MET A 107 1.20 10.38 11.57
C MET A 107 1.92 10.91 12.82
N ILE A 108 3.26 11.05 12.78
CA ILE A 108 4.06 11.58 13.90
C ILE A 108 3.56 12.96 14.34
N PHE A 109 3.09 13.76 13.40
CA PHE A 109 2.62 15.13 13.65
C PHE A 109 1.14 15.22 14.04
N ILE A 110 0.36 14.15 13.82
CA ILE A 110 -1.10 14.19 13.96
C ILE A 110 -1.57 13.47 15.23
N ILE A 111 -0.87 12.41 15.65
CA ILE A 111 -1.31 11.56 16.75
C ILE A 111 -0.28 11.54 17.87
N ASP A 112 -0.69 11.96 19.07
CA ASP A 112 0.09 11.85 20.30
C ASP A 112 0.03 10.42 20.85
N GLY A 113 1.21 9.82 21.11
CA GLY A 113 1.36 8.58 21.88
C GLY A 113 0.92 7.28 21.19
N GLY A 114 0.58 7.32 19.89
CA GLY A 114 0.16 6.14 19.14
C GLY A 114 1.34 5.31 18.61
N THR A 115 1.06 4.02 18.35
CA THR A 115 1.96 3.14 17.59
C THR A 115 1.37 2.88 16.21
N ASN A 116 2.23 2.74 15.19
CA ASN A 116 1.84 2.41 13.84
C ASN A 116 2.66 1.26 13.26
N CYS A 117 1.99 0.37 12.56
CA CYS A 117 2.60 -0.72 11.81
C CYS A 117 1.65 -1.21 10.72
N GLY A 118 2.19 -1.85 9.70
CA GLY A 118 1.43 -2.51 8.64
C GLY A 118 1.60 -1.91 7.26
N ALA A 119 1.39 -2.76 6.28
CA ALA A 119 1.42 -2.41 4.86
C ALA A 119 0.20 -1.60 4.41
N SER A 120 -0.78 -1.36 5.28
CA SER A 120 -2.09 -0.82 4.88
C SER A 120 -2.00 0.55 4.23
N GLY A 121 -1.20 1.49 4.75
CA GLY A 121 -0.96 2.78 4.10
C GLY A 121 -0.43 2.65 2.68
N SER A 122 0.51 1.72 2.46
CA SER A 122 1.03 1.38 1.14
C SER A 122 -0.05 0.77 0.22
N VAL A 123 -0.87 -0.14 0.76
CA VAL A 123 -1.99 -0.77 0.02
C VAL A 123 -3.03 0.28 -0.39
N PHE A 124 -3.34 1.25 0.50
CA PHE A 124 -4.21 2.37 0.16
C PHE A 124 -3.62 3.27 -0.92
N ALA A 125 -2.28 3.44 -0.97
CA ALA A 125 -1.64 4.17 -2.07
C ALA A 125 -1.79 3.43 -3.41
N LEU A 126 -1.65 2.10 -3.43
CA LEU A 126 -1.94 1.32 -4.63
C LEU A 126 -3.40 1.49 -5.07
N LEU A 127 -4.34 1.45 -4.13
CA LEU A 127 -5.76 1.64 -4.40
C LEU A 127 -6.05 3.05 -4.94
N GLY A 128 -5.44 4.09 -4.35
CA GLY A 128 -5.54 5.49 -4.83
C GLY A 128 -5.00 5.65 -6.26
N SER A 129 -3.89 4.98 -6.58
CA SER A 129 -3.35 5.00 -7.95
C SER A 129 -4.28 4.32 -8.96
N LEU A 130 -4.89 3.20 -8.60
CA LEU A 130 -5.87 2.50 -9.43
C LEU A 130 -7.15 3.33 -9.59
N PHE A 131 -7.59 4.01 -8.52
CA PHE A 131 -8.74 4.91 -8.59
C PHE A 131 -8.54 5.98 -9.67
N VAL A 132 -7.43 6.72 -9.63
CA VAL A 132 -7.10 7.72 -10.67
C VAL A 132 -6.98 7.06 -12.04
N GLY A 133 -6.22 5.97 -12.16
CA GLY A 133 -6.02 5.23 -13.41
C GLY A 133 -7.34 4.76 -14.05
N SER A 134 -8.36 4.44 -13.23
CA SER A 134 -9.65 3.97 -13.72
C SER A 134 -10.44 5.03 -14.51
N PHE A 135 -10.10 6.30 -14.37
CA PHE A 135 -10.71 7.42 -15.09
C PHE A 135 -9.90 7.90 -16.31
N ILE A 136 -8.73 7.28 -16.59
CA ILE A 136 -7.89 7.67 -17.71
C ILE A 136 -8.33 6.89 -18.97
N PRO A 137 -8.87 7.56 -20.01
CA PRO A 137 -9.33 6.90 -21.22
C PRO A 137 -8.14 6.57 -22.14
N SER A 138 -7.46 5.47 -21.89
CA SER A 138 -6.31 5.00 -22.67
C SER A 138 -6.29 3.48 -22.76
N LYS A 139 -5.81 2.93 -23.89
CA LYS A 139 -5.63 1.48 -24.09
C LYS A 139 -4.78 0.85 -22.97
N THR A 140 -3.78 1.58 -22.44
CA THR A 140 -2.94 1.15 -21.32
C THR A 140 -3.74 0.91 -20.05
N PHE A 141 -4.77 1.74 -19.79
CA PHE A 141 -5.62 1.65 -18.60
C PHE A 141 -6.91 0.88 -18.81
N LYS A 142 -7.17 0.39 -20.04
CA LYS A 142 -8.38 -0.39 -20.36
C LYS A 142 -8.68 -1.48 -19.33
N PRO A 143 -7.71 -2.30 -18.86
CA PRO A 143 -7.99 -3.35 -17.90
C PRO A 143 -8.57 -2.85 -16.58
N ILE A 144 -8.16 -1.64 -16.09
CA ILE A 144 -8.71 -1.05 -14.86
C ILE A 144 -9.96 -0.22 -15.15
N ASN A 145 -10.10 0.34 -16.38
CA ASN A 145 -11.33 1.02 -16.78
C ASN A 145 -12.52 0.06 -16.84
N GLU A 146 -12.31 -1.18 -17.31
CA GLU A 146 -13.34 -2.22 -17.37
C GLU A 146 -13.86 -2.63 -15.98
N VAL A 147 -13.03 -2.51 -14.94
CA VAL A 147 -13.38 -2.80 -13.55
C VAL A 147 -13.54 -1.53 -12.70
N ARG A 148 -13.72 -0.37 -13.32
CA ARG A 148 -13.83 0.94 -12.64
C ARG A 148 -14.84 0.93 -11.50
N ILE A 149 -16.04 0.43 -11.75
CA ILE A 149 -17.11 0.36 -10.75
C ILE A 149 -16.65 -0.45 -9.54
N LEU A 150 -15.99 -1.59 -9.78
CA LEU A 150 -15.44 -2.42 -8.71
C LEU A 150 -14.35 -1.68 -7.92
N ILE A 151 -13.43 -0.96 -8.60
CA ILE A 151 -12.39 -0.18 -7.93
C ILE A 151 -13.00 0.90 -7.06
N VAL A 152 -13.96 1.66 -7.57
CA VAL A 152 -14.67 2.71 -6.82
C VAL A 152 -15.38 2.09 -5.62
N LEU A 153 -16.10 1.00 -5.81
CA LEU A 153 -16.81 0.30 -4.75
C LEU A 153 -15.85 -0.21 -3.66
N LEU A 154 -14.76 -0.89 -4.05
CA LEU A 154 -13.74 -1.39 -3.11
C LEU A 154 -13.08 -0.24 -2.35
N THR A 155 -12.76 0.87 -3.03
CA THR A 155 -12.21 2.06 -2.38
C THR A 155 -13.17 2.60 -1.33
N THR A 156 -14.46 2.74 -1.69
CA THR A 156 -15.50 3.23 -0.78
C THR A 156 -15.68 2.30 0.42
N ILE A 157 -15.80 0.99 0.18
CA ILE A 157 -15.95 -0.01 1.24
C ILE A 157 -14.74 -0.01 2.17
N TYR A 158 -13.52 0.02 1.61
CA TYR A 158 -12.29 -0.02 2.39
C TYR A 158 -12.12 1.25 3.25
N VAL A 159 -12.43 2.42 2.70
CA VAL A 159 -12.48 3.69 3.44
C VAL A 159 -13.54 3.61 4.55
N PHE A 160 -14.73 3.13 4.24
CA PHE A 160 -15.82 3.01 5.21
C PHE A 160 -15.46 2.08 6.37
N ILE A 161 -14.90 0.89 6.08
CA ILE A 161 -14.44 -0.05 7.10
C ILE A 161 -13.36 0.61 7.97
N SER A 162 -12.41 1.32 7.36
CA SER A 162 -11.34 2.03 8.11
C SER A 162 -11.90 3.10 9.05
N VAL A 163 -12.97 3.80 8.65
CA VAL A 163 -13.66 4.78 9.51
C VAL A 163 -14.35 4.09 10.68
N LEU A 164 -15.01 2.95 10.45
CA LEU A 164 -15.69 2.21 11.51
C LEU A 164 -14.73 1.55 12.49
N ASP A 165 -13.51 1.21 12.06
CA ASP A 165 -12.51 0.49 12.87
C ASP A 165 -11.57 1.41 13.68
N VAL A 166 -11.79 2.72 13.65
CA VAL A 166 -11.02 3.71 14.44
C VAL A 166 -11.03 3.38 15.94
N SER A 167 -12.14 2.87 16.46
CA SER A 167 -12.26 2.47 17.86
C SER A 167 -11.35 1.31 18.27
N ARG A 168 -10.81 0.56 17.30
CA ARG A 168 -9.90 -0.59 17.51
C ARG A 168 -8.43 -0.23 17.33
N GLY A 169 -8.10 1.06 17.23
CA GLY A 169 -6.72 1.53 17.07
C GLY A 169 -6.21 1.49 15.63
N THR A 170 -7.09 1.30 14.65
CA THR A 170 -6.71 1.40 13.23
C THR A 170 -6.28 2.81 12.90
N ASN A 171 -5.13 2.96 12.28
CA ASN A 171 -4.61 4.27 11.92
C ASN A 171 -5.25 4.82 10.65
N LEU A 172 -6.44 5.40 10.81
CA LEU A 172 -7.22 5.99 9.74
C LEU A 172 -6.43 7.03 8.93
N TYR A 173 -5.63 7.84 9.62
CA TYR A 173 -4.85 8.90 8.96
C TYR A 173 -3.83 8.33 7.97
N THR A 174 -3.12 7.27 8.35
CA THR A 174 -2.16 6.61 7.46
C THR A 174 -2.84 6.06 6.19
N HIS A 175 -4.06 5.55 6.33
CA HIS A 175 -4.86 5.06 5.20
C HIS A 175 -5.25 6.19 4.24
N PHE A 176 -5.79 7.28 4.75
CA PHE A 176 -6.15 8.43 3.91
C PHE A 176 -4.95 9.08 3.26
N ILE A 177 -3.86 9.27 4.01
CA ILE A 177 -2.62 9.84 3.48
C ILE A 177 -2.08 8.94 2.36
N GLY A 178 -2.03 7.63 2.59
CA GLY A 178 -1.62 6.66 1.58
C GLY A 178 -2.47 6.79 0.30
N LEU A 179 -3.80 6.79 0.44
CA LEU A 179 -4.73 6.94 -0.68
C LEU A 179 -4.43 8.21 -1.50
N PHE A 180 -4.29 9.37 -0.84
CA PHE A 180 -3.97 10.63 -1.51
C PHE A 180 -2.61 10.63 -2.19
N ILE A 181 -1.59 10.06 -1.56
CA ILE A 181 -0.26 9.92 -2.17
C ILE A 181 -0.33 9.08 -3.43
N GLY A 182 -1.04 7.96 -3.40
CA GLY A 182 -1.27 7.12 -4.57
C GLY A 182 -1.97 7.87 -5.70
N MET A 183 -2.99 8.68 -5.38
CA MET A 183 -3.67 9.53 -6.35
C MET A 183 -2.73 10.56 -6.99
N ILE A 184 -1.91 11.25 -6.17
CA ILE A 184 -0.96 12.25 -6.66
C ILE A 184 0.09 11.59 -7.56
N LEU A 185 0.67 10.47 -7.14
CA LEU A 185 1.66 9.75 -7.92
C LEU A 185 1.11 9.28 -9.27
N ALA A 186 -0.10 8.73 -9.30
CA ALA A 186 -0.75 8.29 -10.54
C ALA A 186 -1.09 9.46 -11.46
N GLY A 187 -1.59 10.57 -10.90
CA GLY A 187 -1.85 11.79 -11.66
C GLY A 187 -0.57 12.36 -12.29
N SER A 188 0.50 12.48 -11.50
CA SER A 188 1.81 12.95 -11.97
C SER A 188 2.39 12.02 -13.05
N TYR A 189 2.34 10.70 -12.83
CA TYR A 189 2.77 9.72 -13.80
C TYR A 189 2.02 9.87 -15.12
N THR A 190 0.72 10.08 -15.05
CA THR A 190 -0.15 10.25 -16.21
C THR A 190 0.21 11.49 -17.03
N ILE A 191 0.44 12.61 -16.36
CA ILE A 191 0.81 13.88 -17.00
C ILE A 191 2.16 13.72 -17.72
N ILE A 192 3.16 13.13 -17.04
CA ILE A 192 4.51 12.94 -17.60
C ILE A 192 4.49 12.03 -18.84
N HIS A 193 3.68 10.96 -18.81
CA HIS A 193 3.66 9.97 -19.88
C HIS A 193 2.58 10.21 -20.95
N ARG A 194 1.77 11.28 -20.82
CA ARG A 194 0.65 11.58 -21.72
C ARG A 194 1.04 11.60 -23.21
N LYS A 195 2.14 12.26 -23.55
CA LYS A 195 2.63 12.35 -24.93
C LYS A 195 2.97 10.97 -25.52
N ARG A 196 3.58 10.10 -24.74
CA ARG A 196 3.94 8.75 -25.16
C ARG A 196 2.70 7.90 -25.46
N TRP A 197 1.64 8.02 -24.67
CA TRP A 197 0.40 7.29 -24.90
C TRP A 197 -0.34 7.78 -26.12
N LEU A 198 -0.47 9.10 -26.32
CA LEU A 198 -1.11 9.68 -27.49
C LEU A 198 -0.41 9.28 -28.79
N ASN A 199 0.92 9.18 -28.79
CA ASN A 199 1.68 8.75 -29.96
C ASN A 199 1.46 7.25 -30.25
N ASN A 200 1.42 6.40 -29.24
CA ASN A 200 1.18 4.97 -29.39
C ASN A 200 -0.25 4.66 -29.88
N GLU A 201 -1.23 5.47 -29.53
CA GLU A 201 -2.60 5.33 -30.02
C GLU A 201 -2.70 5.69 -31.51
N ARG A 202 -2.01 6.74 -31.97
CA ARG A 202 -1.97 7.15 -33.40
C ARG A 202 -1.24 6.16 -34.29
N SER A 203 -0.23 5.46 -33.80
CA SER A 203 0.52 4.48 -34.60
C SER A 203 -0.17 3.12 -34.72
N SER A 204 -1.30 2.93 -34.05
CA SER A 204 -2.10 1.68 -34.07
C SER A 204 -3.44 1.81 -34.84
N GLU A 205 -3.71 2.98 -35.40
CA GLU A 205 -4.75 3.25 -36.41
C GLU A 205 -4.19 3.14 -37.84
#